data_91e3d6f8402fec9db7ee34d4787244e1
#
_entry.id   91e3d6f8402fec9db7ee34d4787244e1
#
_cell.length_a   1.000
_cell.length_b   1.000
_cell.length_c   1.000
_cell.angle_alpha   90.00
_cell.angle_beta   90.00
_cell.angle_gamma   90.00
#
_symmetry.space_group_name_H-M   'P 1'
#
loop_
_entity.id
_entity.type
_entity.pdbx_description
1 polymer ?
#
loop_
_entity_poly.entity_id
_entity_poly.type
_entity_poly.pdbx_seq_one_letter_code
_entity_poly.pdbx_strand_id
1 'polypeptide(L)'
;MPVDMKESIAEAVHTLLMDQHVKKLTVKDIVNECQITRQAFYYHFEDIPALFRWVLEKKKEQIVQTALEQESPEKGLRYFLLMAINATPYVKKAMQSNYRDELDHLLTEYVYLLFEQIVEREGLYQTLTRAELKFVLRYHSQAVLSIIRDWTDEDMSRLDQIAHLAYLLMAGQISPHE
;
A
#
# COMPACT_ATOMS: atom_id res chain seq x y z
N MET A 1 -4.58 20.42 21.09
CA MET A 1 -5.47 19.57 20.29
C MET A 1 -5.57 18.22 20.97
N PRO A 2 -6.74 17.61 21.12
CA PRO A 2 -6.79 16.25 21.60
C PRO A 2 -6.01 15.37 20.63
N VAL A 3 -5.03 14.65 21.14
CA VAL A 3 -4.25 13.67 20.35
C VAL A 3 -5.22 12.58 19.91
N ASP A 4 -5.32 12.31 18.61
CA ASP A 4 -6.12 11.19 18.14
C ASP A 4 -5.45 9.91 18.62
N MET A 5 -6.12 9.18 19.50
CA MET A 5 -5.58 7.96 20.11
C MET A 5 -5.25 6.90 19.04
N LYS A 6 -6.01 6.81 17.97
CA LYS A 6 -5.71 5.90 16.87
C LYS A 6 -4.40 6.24 16.19
N GLU A 7 -4.12 7.54 15.99
CA GLU A 7 -2.83 8.00 15.47
C GLU A 7 -1.68 7.66 16.40
N SER A 8 -1.83 7.92 17.69
CA SER A 8 -0.78 7.58 18.68
C SER A 8 -0.47 6.09 18.69
N ILE A 9 -1.49 5.23 18.57
CA ILE A 9 -1.30 3.78 18.48
C ILE A 9 -0.59 3.40 17.18
N ALA A 10 -0.93 4.04 16.05
CA ALA A 10 -0.29 3.79 14.76
C ALA A 10 1.20 4.24 14.76
N GLU A 11 1.52 5.38 15.37
CA GLU A 11 2.90 5.85 15.55
C GLU A 11 3.72 4.91 16.42
N ALA A 12 3.16 4.38 17.50
CA ALA A 12 3.85 3.41 18.34
C ALA A 12 4.16 2.12 17.57
N VAL A 13 3.24 1.63 16.75
CA VAL A 13 3.51 0.47 15.88
C VAL A 13 4.62 0.78 14.89
N HIS A 14 4.60 1.96 14.28
CA HIS A 14 5.67 2.41 13.38
C HIS A 14 7.03 2.39 14.10
N THR A 15 7.13 2.94 15.30
CA THR A 15 8.35 2.96 16.11
C THR A 15 8.83 1.53 16.42
N LEU A 16 7.92 0.67 16.90
CA LEU A 16 8.22 -0.72 17.23
C LEU A 16 8.68 -1.55 16.02
N LEU A 17 8.07 -1.34 14.85
CA LEU A 17 8.50 -2.02 13.62
C LEU A 17 9.90 -1.60 13.16
N MET A 18 10.33 -0.37 13.48
CA MET A 18 11.68 0.10 13.15
C MET A 18 12.73 -0.32 14.18
N ASP A 19 12.32 -0.73 15.37
CA ASP A 19 13.22 -1.28 16.39
C ASP A 19 13.70 -2.69 15.97
N GLN A 20 15.02 -2.84 15.81
CA GLN A 20 15.64 -4.12 15.41
C GLN A 20 15.49 -5.23 16.46
N HIS A 21 15.15 -4.89 17.71
CA HIS A 21 14.97 -5.85 18.80
C HIS A 21 13.56 -6.46 18.85
N VAL A 22 12.58 -5.85 18.19
CA VAL A 22 11.20 -6.35 18.15
C VAL A 22 11.07 -7.42 17.07
N LYS A 23 11.15 -8.69 17.48
CA LYS A 23 10.96 -9.85 16.58
C LYS A 23 9.49 -10.22 16.37
N LYS A 24 8.62 -9.88 17.31
CA LYS A 24 7.19 -10.20 17.29
C LYS A 24 6.41 -9.01 17.84
N LEU A 25 5.54 -8.45 17.02
CA LEU A 25 4.67 -7.37 17.44
C LEU A 25 3.50 -7.92 18.26
N THR A 26 3.28 -7.40 19.45
CA THR A 26 2.16 -7.78 20.33
C THR A 26 1.43 -6.55 20.85
N VAL A 27 0.14 -6.74 21.24
CA VAL A 27 -0.64 -5.66 21.88
C VAL A 27 0.07 -5.15 23.14
N LYS A 28 0.78 -6.03 23.87
CA LYS A 28 1.56 -5.62 25.06
C LYS A 28 2.63 -4.60 24.73
N ASP A 29 3.35 -4.83 23.63
CA ASP A 29 4.42 -3.92 23.21
C ASP A 29 3.84 -2.56 22.80
N ILE A 30 2.75 -2.60 22.02
CA ILE A 30 2.04 -1.39 21.55
C ILE A 30 1.54 -0.54 22.72
N VAL A 31 0.85 -1.15 23.71
CA VAL A 31 0.29 -0.39 24.84
C VAL A 31 1.37 0.14 25.77
N ASN A 32 2.49 -0.55 25.89
CA ASN A 32 3.64 -0.06 26.65
C ASN A 32 4.28 1.14 25.94
N GLU A 33 4.47 1.08 24.62
CA GLU A 33 5.02 2.18 23.83
C GLU A 33 4.13 3.42 23.88
N CYS A 34 2.79 3.23 23.75
CA CYS A 34 1.83 4.33 23.84
C CYS A 34 1.56 4.81 25.28
N GLN A 35 2.02 4.08 26.30
CA GLN A 35 1.68 4.32 27.72
C GLN A 35 0.15 4.31 27.97
N ILE A 36 -0.56 3.38 27.35
CA ILE A 36 -2.01 3.18 27.50
C ILE A 36 -2.33 1.82 28.10
N THR A 37 -3.60 1.60 28.47
CA THR A 37 -4.07 0.29 28.91
C THR A 37 -4.44 -0.61 27.75
N ARG A 38 -4.44 -1.94 27.94
CA ARG A 38 -4.97 -2.88 26.95
C ARG A 38 -6.44 -2.60 26.64
N GLN A 39 -7.24 -2.17 27.64
CA GLN A 39 -8.63 -1.82 27.44
C GLN A 39 -8.76 -0.62 26.50
N ALA A 40 -7.88 0.38 26.61
CA ALA A 40 -7.85 1.52 25.69
C ALA A 40 -7.50 1.10 24.26
N PHE A 41 -6.56 0.16 24.06
CA PHE A 41 -6.28 -0.40 22.75
C PHE A 41 -7.52 -1.09 22.15
N TYR A 42 -8.15 -2.01 22.90
CA TYR A 42 -9.31 -2.76 22.42
C TYR A 42 -10.58 -1.92 22.26
N TYR A 43 -10.63 -0.73 22.84
CA TYR A 43 -11.67 0.26 22.54
C TYR A 43 -11.56 0.81 21.12
N HIS A 44 -10.34 0.93 20.58
CA HIS A 44 -10.07 1.50 19.27
C HIS A 44 -9.90 0.46 18.16
N PHE A 45 -9.33 -0.69 18.47
CA PHE A 45 -9.01 -1.75 17.50
C PHE A 45 -9.30 -3.12 18.11
N GLU A 46 -9.99 -3.97 17.35
CA GLU A 46 -10.28 -5.34 17.75
C GLU A 46 -9.00 -6.17 17.91
N ASP A 47 -8.06 -5.98 16.99
CA ASP A 47 -6.77 -6.66 16.93
C ASP A 47 -5.71 -5.82 16.17
N ILE A 48 -4.50 -6.34 16.03
CA ILE A 48 -3.43 -5.69 15.27
C ILE A 48 -3.70 -5.67 13.75
N PRO A 49 -4.25 -6.72 13.11
CA PRO A 49 -4.73 -6.62 11.73
C PRO A 49 -5.73 -5.48 11.47
N ALA A 50 -6.70 -5.28 12.37
CA ALA A 50 -7.63 -4.16 12.28
C ALA A 50 -6.93 -2.79 12.34
N LEU A 51 -5.90 -2.65 13.16
CA LEU A 51 -5.04 -1.46 13.18
C LEU A 51 -4.30 -1.28 11.86
N PHE A 52 -3.69 -2.32 11.30
CA PHE A 52 -3.01 -2.24 9.99
C PHE A 52 -3.98 -1.84 8.88
N ARG A 53 -5.20 -2.43 8.87
CA ARG A 53 -6.24 -2.05 7.91
C ARG A 53 -6.59 -0.57 8.02
N TRP A 54 -6.79 -0.07 9.22
CA TRP A 54 -7.10 1.34 9.44
C TRP A 54 -5.97 2.27 8.95
N VAL A 55 -4.70 1.93 9.21
CA VAL A 55 -3.53 2.69 8.73
C VAL A 55 -3.48 2.72 7.19
N LEU A 56 -3.70 1.57 6.55
CA LEU A 56 -3.71 1.46 5.10
C LEU A 56 -4.87 2.25 4.48
N GLU A 57 -6.08 2.13 5.02
CA GLU A 57 -7.26 2.86 4.53
C GLU A 57 -7.07 4.37 4.62
N LYS A 58 -6.54 4.86 5.75
CA LYS A 58 -6.25 6.27 5.93
C LYS A 58 -5.21 6.79 4.94
N LYS A 59 -4.13 6.04 4.71
CA LYS A 59 -3.10 6.38 3.73
C LYS A 59 -3.60 6.27 2.30
N LYS A 60 -4.48 5.31 2.01
CA LYS A 60 -5.04 5.06 0.69
C LYS A 60 -5.72 6.30 0.12
N GLU A 61 -6.69 6.86 0.83
CA GLU A 61 -7.43 8.02 0.34
C GLU A 61 -6.49 9.16 -0.06
N GLN A 62 -5.51 9.47 0.78
CA GLN A 62 -4.54 10.51 0.51
C GLN A 62 -3.67 10.19 -0.71
N ILE A 63 -3.14 8.96 -0.81
CA ILE A 63 -2.28 8.54 -1.92
C ILE A 63 -3.06 8.54 -3.23
N VAL A 64 -4.27 7.95 -3.23
CA VAL A 64 -5.15 7.92 -4.41
C VAL A 64 -5.48 9.32 -4.86
N GLN A 65 -5.96 10.17 -3.96
CA GLN A 65 -6.34 11.54 -4.31
C GLN A 65 -5.16 12.31 -4.91
N THR A 66 -3.98 12.26 -4.26
CA THR A 66 -2.79 12.93 -4.78
C THR A 66 -2.30 12.34 -6.10
N ALA A 67 -2.37 11.02 -6.29
CA ALA A 67 -1.99 10.37 -7.55
C ALA A 67 -2.91 10.81 -8.69
N LEU A 68 -4.21 10.93 -8.41
CA LEU A 68 -5.21 11.36 -9.39
C LEU A 68 -5.18 12.88 -9.70
N GLU A 69 -4.60 13.69 -8.83
CA GLU A 69 -4.38 15.13 -9.03
C GLU A 69 -3.12 15.43 -9.85
N GLN A 70 -2.29 14.42 -10.15
CA GLN A 70 -1.12 14.63 -10.99
C GLN A 70 -1.52 15.02 -12.41
N GLU A 71 -0.62 15.68 -13.12
CA GLU A 71 -0.85 16.24 -14.46
C GLU A 71 -1.17 15.18 -15.53
N SER A 72 -0.81 13.92 -15.29
CA SER A 72 -1.11 12.79 -16.17
C SER A 72 -1.22 11.47 -15.38
N PRO A 73 -1.94 10.45 -15.92
CA PRO A 73 -2.01 9.12 -15.31
C PRO A 73 -0.63 8.48 -15.10
N GLU A 74 0.32 8.71 -15.98
CA GLU A 74 1.71 8.25 -15.84
C GLU A 74 2.41 8.87 -14.62
N LYS A 75 2.25 10.20 -14.41
CA LYS A 75 2.77 10.89 -13.22
C LYS A 75 2.06 10.41 -11.94
N GLY A 76 0.78 10.11 -12.03
CA GLY A 76 0.02 9.49 -10.95
C GLY A 76 0.57 8.13 -10.54
N LEU A 77 0.84 7.26 -11.52
CA LEU A 77 1.46 5.95 -11.29
C LEU A 77 2.87 6.08 -10.68
N ARG A 78 3.67 7.00 -11.21
CA ARG A 78 5.00 7.32 -10.66
C ARG A 78 4.94 7.75 -9.20
N TYR A 79 4.02 8.66 -8.86
CA TYR A 79 3.80 9.10 -7.48
C TYR A 79 3.40 7.92 -6.59
N PHE A 80 2.48 7.07 -7.04
CA PHE A 80 2.07 5.87 -6.31
C PHE A 80 3.25 4.93 -6.05
N LEU A 81 4.07 4.62 -7.08
CA LEU A 81 5.27 3.79 -6.94
C LEU A 81 6.23 4.37 -5.92
N LEU A 82 6.51 5.67 -5.99
CA LEU A 82 7.39 6.35 -5.04
C LEU A 82 6.89 6.23 -3.59
N MET A 83 5.58 6.43 -3.36
CA MET A 83 4.99 6.30 -2.03
C MET A 83 5.05 4.86 -1.52
N ALA A 84 4.76 3.88 -2.38
CA ALA A 84 4.83 2.46 -2.04
C ALA A 84 6.26 2.02 -1.70
N ILE A 85 7.25 2.48 -2.47
CA ILE A 85 8.67 2.19 -2.25
C ILE A 85 9.14 2.80 -0.92
N ASN A 86 8.78 4.05 -0.64
CA ASN A 86 9.12 4.70 0.63
C ASN A 86 8.48 4.01 1.84
N ALA A 87 7.32 3.37 1.66
CA ALA A 87 6.69 2.54 2.69
C ALA A 87 7.32 1.14 2.82
N THR A 88 8.10 0.69 1.82
CA THR A 88 8.64 -0.68 1.75
C THR A 88 9.44 -1.10 2.99
N PRO A 89 10.30 -0.29 3.61
CA PRO A 89 11.02 -0.68 4.83
C PRO A 89 10.07 -1.08 5.97
N TYR A 90 8.99 -0.32 6.16
CA TYR A 90 7.97 -0.60 7.19
C TYR A 90 7.15 -1.84 6.83
N VAL A 91 6.75 -1.97 5.56
CA VAL A 91 6.04 -3.13 5.05
C VAL A 91 6.89 -4.40 5.19
N LYS A 92 8.17 -4.37 4.80
CA LYS A 92 9.09 -5.51 4.97
C LYS A 92 9.23 -5.92 6.44
N LYS A 93 9.33 -4.97 7.36
CA LYS A 93 9.35 -5.24 8.80
C LYS A 93 8.04 -5.83 9.30
N ALA A 94 6.91 -5.26 8.92
CA ALA A 94 5.60 -5.78 9.26
C ALA A 94 5.37 -7.20 8.69
N MET A 95 5.84 -7.47 7.47
CA MET A 95 5.81 -8.80 6.83
C MET A 95 6.72 -9.83 7.51
N GLN A 96 7.72 -9.41 8.28
CA GLN A 96 8.52 -10.30 9.13
C GLN A 96 7.83 -10.62 10.46
N SER A 97 6.73 -9.93 10.78
CA SER A 97 5.93 -10.18 11.96
C SER A 97 5.04 -11.43 11.82
N ASN A 98 4.35 -11.76 12.89
CA ASN A 98 3.36 -12.84 12.92
C ASN A 98 2.05 -12.53 12.17
N TYR A 99 1.95 -11.39 11.50
CA TYR A 99 0.77 -10.94 10.73
C TYR A 99 1.05 -10.86 9.22
N ARG A 100 2.02 -11.61 8.75
CA ARG A 100 2.47 -11.59 7.34
C ARG A 100 1.32 -11.85 6.35
N ASP A 101 0.56 -12.90 6.58
CA ASP A 101 -0.47 -13.34 5.63
C ASP A 101 -1.62 -12.33 5.56
N GLU A 102 -2.03 -11.78 6.71
CA GLU A 102 -3.05 -10.75 6.79
C GLU A 102 -2.60 -9.46 6.10
N LEU A 103 -1.35 -9.06 6.29
CA LEU A 103 -0.78 -7.88 5.65
C LEU A 103 -0.65 -8.06 4.13
N ASP A 104 -0.22 -9.22 3.67
CA ASP A 104 -0.12 -9.52 2.24
C ASP A 104 -1.49 -9.44 1.57
N HIS A 105 -2.51 -9.98 2.22
CA HIS A 105 -3.88 -9.88 1.74
C HIS A 105 -4.37 -8.43 1.69
N LEU A 106 -4.16 -7.66 2.76
CA LEU A 106 -4.53 -6.25 2.83
C LEU A 106 -3.83 -5.39 1.76
N LEU A 107 -2.53 -5.60 1.54
CA LEU A 107 -1.77 -4.87 0.51
C LEU A 107 -2.27 -5.23 -0.89
N THR A 108 -2.58 -6.49 -1.13
CA THR A 108 -3.13 -6.95 -2.42
C THR A 108 -4.49 -6.31 -2.69
N GLU A 109 -5.38 -6.32 -1.72
CA GLU A 109 -6.69 -5.66 -1.81
C GLU A 109 -6.54 -4.14 -2.02
N TYR A 110 -5.65 -3.52 -1.29
CA TYR A 110 -5.36 -2.10 -1.39
C TYR A 110 -4.93 -1.67 -2.80
N VAL A 111 -3.96 -2.36 -3.38
CA VAL A 111 -3.48 -2.05 -4.74
C VAL A 111 -4.55 -2.33 -5.78
N TYR A 112 -5.32 -3.40 -5.63
CA TYR A 112 -6.44 -3.71 -6.51
C TYR A 112 -7.49 -2.58 -6.52
N LEU A 113 -7.92 -2.12 -5.35
CA LEU A 113 -8.92 -1.04 -5.22
C LEU A 113 -8.40 0.29 -5.78
N LEU A 114 -7.10 0.57 -5.62
CA LEU A 114 -6.47 1.74 -6.22
C LEU A 114 -6.58 1.69 -7.76
N PHE A 115 -6.22 0.56 -8.38
CA PHE A 115 -6.33 0.41 -9.83
C PHE A 115 -7.77 0.48 -10.31
N GLU A 116 -8.72 -0.10 -9.58
CA GLU A 116 -10.15 -0.03 -9.89
C GLU A 116 -10.62 1.43 -9.94
N GLN A 117 -10.25 2.25 -8.95
CA GLN A 117 -10.59 3.68 -8.92
C GLN A 117 -9.96 4.47 -10.07
N ILE A 118 -8.70 4.18 -10.43
CA ILE A 118 -8.02 4.82 -11.56
C ILE A 118 -8.72 4.47 -12.88
N VAL A 119 -9.00 3.19 -13.09
CA VAL A 119 -9.67 2.68 -14.30
C VAL A 119 -11.07 3.30 -14.45
N GLU A 120 -11.83 3.39 -13.37
CA GLU A 120 -13.16 3.99 -13.37
C GLU A 120 -13.09 5.48 -13.67
N ARG A 121 -12.18 6.21 -13.02
CA ARG A 121 -12.05 7.67 -13.21
C ARG A 121 -11.56 8.04 -14.60
N GLU A 122 -10.57 7.32 -15.13
CA GLU A 122 -9.98 7.58 -16.44
C GLU A 122 -10.79 6.96 -17.59
N GLY A 123 -11.87 6.24 -17.28
CA GLY A 123 -12.72 5.59 -18.27
C GLY A 123 -11.98 4.54 -19.10
N LEU A 124 -11.02 3.82 -18.48
CA LEU A 124 -10.26 2.80 -19.17
C LEU A 124 -11.04 1.49 -19.27
N TYR A 125 -10.72 0.68 -20.29
CA TYR A 125 -11.29 -0.67 -20.49
C TYR A 125 -12.81 -0.75 -20.59
N GLN A 126 -13.48 0.31 -21.11
CA GLN A 126 -14.94 0.39 -21.18
C GLN A 126 -15.60 -0.69 -22.05
N THR A 127 -14.85 -1.34 -22.94
CA THR A 127 -15.33 -2.42 -23.81
C THR A 127 -15.30 -3.79 -23.14
N LEU A 128 -14.65 -3.91 -22.00
CA LEU A 128 -14.53 -5.19 -21.28
C LEU A 128 -15.79 -5.49 -20.48
N THR A 129 -16.15 -6.76 -20.42
CA THR A 129 -17.12 -7.24 -19.45
C THR A 129 -16.57 -7.11 -18.02
N ARG A 130 -17.47 -7.11 -17.03
CA ARG A 130 -17.07 -7.04 -15.61
C ARG A 130 -16.08 -8.16 -15.21
N ALA A 131 -16.21 -9.34 -15.76
CA ALA A 131 -15.34 -10.48 -15.50
C ALA A 131 -13.93 -10.26 -16.08
N GLU A 132 -13.86 -9.77 -17.32
CA GLU A 132 -12.58 -9.42 -17.98
C GLU A 132 -11.89 -8.27 -17.27
N LEU A 133 -12.61 -7.22 -16.93
CA LEU A 133 -12.06 -6.10 -16.16
C LEU A 133 -11.46 -6.57 -14.82
N LYS A 134 -12.18 -7.42 -14.08
CA LYS A 134 -11.67 -7.99 -12.82
C LYS A 134 -10.36 -8.78 -13.02
N PHE A 135 -10.24 -9.51 -14.13
CA PHE A 135 -9.01 -10.23 -14.48
C PHE A 135 -7.86 -9.25 -14.77
N VAL A 136 -8.09 -8.23 -15.59
CA VAL A 136 -7.10 -7.20 -15.97
C VAL A 136 -6.61 -6.44 -14.73
N LEU A 137 -7.52 -6.00 -13.87
CA LEU A 137 -7.18 -5.32 -12.63
C LEU A 137 -6.30 -6.20 -11.72
N ARG A 138 -6.66 -7.47 -11.56
CA ARG A 138 -5.87 -8.41 -10.77
C ARG A 138 -4.49 -8.65 -11.36
N TYR A 139 -4.38 -8.78 -12.68
CA TYR A 139 -3.11 -8.94 -13.38
C TYR A 139 -2.17 -7.76 -13.14
N HIS A 140 -2.64 -6.51 -13.39
CA HIS A 140 -1.83 -5.31 -13.19
C HIS A 140 -1.47 -5.09 -11.73
N SER A 141 -2.40 -5.30 -10.81
CA SER A 141 -2.15 -5.16 -9.38
C SER A 141 -1.07 -6.10 -8.88
N GLN A 142 -1.09 -7.36 -9.30
CA GLN A 142 -0.07 -8.34 -8.92
C GLN A 142 1.29 -8.02 -9.55
N ALA A 143 1.32 -7.58 -10.81
CA ALA A 143 2.57 -7.16 -11.47
C ALA A 143 3.24 -6.00 -10.72
N VAL A 144 2.48 -4.97 -10.39
CA VAL A 144 3.00 -3.81 -9.63
C VAL A 144 3.43 -4.20 -8.22
N LEU A 145 2.66 -5.03 -7.52
CA LEU A 145 3.06 -5.53 -6.19
C LEU A 145 4.36 -6.32 -6.25
N SER A 146 4.56 -7.15 -7.27
CA SER A 146 5.81 -7.89 -7.45
C SER A 146 6.99 -6.94 -7.65
N ILE A 147 6.85 -5.93 -8.50
CA ILE A 147 7.88 -4.91 -8.72
C ILE A 147 8.25 -4.21 -7.41
N ILE A 148 7.25 -3.79 -6.61
CA ILE A 148 7.48 -3.10 -5.33
C ILE A 148 8.18 -4.03 -4.31
N ARG A 149 7.80 -5.31 -4.24
CA ARG A 149 8.41 -6.28 -3.31
C ARG A 149 9.90 -6.52 -3.57
N ASP A 150 10.28 -6.57 -4.83
CA ASP A 150 11.64 -6.87 -5.28
C ASP A 150 12.47 -5.61 -5.55
N TRP A 151 11.96 -4.42 -5.19
CA TRP A 151 12.57 -3.12 -5.46
C TRP A 151 13.97 -3.00 -4.88
N THR A 152 14.90 -2.54 -5.73
CA THR A 152 16.33 -2.36 -5.41
C THR A 152 16.75 -0.88 -5.49
N ASP A 153 17.95 -0.57 -5.01
CA ASP A 153 18.53 0.78 -5.16
C ASP A 153 18.80 1.12 -6.63
N GLU A 154 19.10 0.12 -7.47
CA GLU A 154 19.25 0.31 -8.93
C GLU A 154 17.91 0.72 -9.56
N ASP A 155 16.81 0.06 -9.17
CA ASP A 155 15.46 0.42 -9.64
C ASP A 155 15.08 1.85 -9.23
N MET A 156 15.50 2.30 -8.04
CA MET A 156 15.27 3.67 -7.59
C MET A 156 15.90 4.69 -8.53
N SER A 157 17.10 4.43 -9.04
CA SER A 157 17.76 5.30 -10.02
C SER A 157 17.03 5.37 -11.37
N ARG A 158 16.16 4.40 -11.64
CA ARG A 158 15.40 4.23 -12.88
C ARG A 158 13.88 4.36 -12.68
N LEU A 159 13.44 4.93 -11.56
CA LEU A 159 12.02 5.05 -11.22
C LEU A 159 11.16 5.63 -12.35
N ASP A 160 11.64 6.68 -13.00
CA ASP A 160 10.90 7.34 -14.10
C ASP A 160 10.74 6.40 -15.30
N GLN A 161 11.77 5.66 -15.65
CA GLN A 161 11.72 4.67 -16.74
C GLN A 161 10.79 3.51 -16.40
N ILE A 162 10.84 3.01 -15.16
CA ILE A 162 9.98 1.89 -14.70
C ILE A 162 8.52 2.33 -14.67
N ALA A 163 8.24 3.54 -14.16
CA ALA A 163 6.89 4.09 -14.15
C ALA A 163 6.32 4.27 -15.56
N HIS A 164 7.14 4.77 -16.48
CA HIS A 164 6.80 4.91 -17.90
C HIS A 164 6.46 3.56 -18.54
N LEU A 165 7.34 2.57 -18.39
CA LEU A 165 7.11 1.23 -18.93
C LEU A 165 5.86 0.56 -18.34
N ALA A 166 5.66 0.67 -17.03
CA ALA A 166 4.47 0.15 -16.37
C ALA A 166 3.19 0.83 -16.90
N TYR A 167 3.22 2.14 -17.08
CA TYR A 167 2.11 2.89 -17.68
C TYR A 167 1.80 2.43 -19.11
N LEU A 168 2.83 2.31 -19.98
CA LEU A 168 2.66 1.85 -21.36
C LEU A 168 2.06 0.43 -21.43
N LEU A 169 2.51 -0.47 -20.56
CA LEU A 169 1.94 -1.83 -20.45
C LEU A 169 0.46 -1.80 -20.02
N MET A 170 0.12 -0.97 -19.04
CA MET A 170 -1.27 -0.81 -18.58
C MET A 170 -2.17 -0.15 -19.63
N ALA A 171 -1.63 0.78 -20.41
CA ALA A 171 -2.35 1.45 -21.48
C ALA A 171 -2.42 0.63 -22.78
N GLY A 172 -1.82 -0.57 -22.81
CA GLY A 172 -1.76 -1.40 -24.02
C GLY A 172 -0.93 -0.79 -25.16
N GLN A 173 0.03 0.08 -24.82
CA GLN A 173 0.87 0.79 -25.79
C GLN A 173 2.20 0.07 -26.06
N ILE A 174 2.46 -1.05 -25.43
CA ILE A 174 3.58 -1.95 -25.74
C ILE A 174 3.02 -3.25 -26.31
N SER A 175 3.41 -3.53 -27.55
CA SER A 175 3.11 -4.78 -28.23
C SER A 175 4.37 -5.65 -28.33
N PRO A 176 4.27 -7.00 -28.13
CA PRO A 176 5.42 -7.90 -28.32
C PRO A 176 5.86 -8.02 -29.78
N HIS A 177 5.16 -7.38 -30.71
CA HIS A 177 5.38 -7.46 -32.16
C HIS A 177 5.80 -6.15 -32.81
N GLU A 178 6.13 -5.15 -32.03
CA GLU A 178 6.70 -3.86 -32.49
C GLU A 178 8.20 -3.77 -32.23
#